data_889d0a960ccbba90d9f9b4679e458c51
#
_entry.id   889d0a960ccbba90d9f9b4679e458c51
#
_cell.length_a   1.000
_cell.length_b   1.000
_cell.length_c   1.000
_cell.angle_alpha   90.00
_cell.angle_beta   90.00
_cell.angle_gamma   90.00
#
_symmetry.space_group_name_H-M   'P 1'
#
loop_
_entity.id
_entity.type
_entity.pdbx_description
1 polymer ?
#
loop_
_entity_poly.entity_id
_entity_poly.type
_entity_poly.pdbx_seq_one_letter_code
_entity_poly.pdbx_strand_id
1 'polypeptide(L)'
;MDITVVNVNTNDDRKWSFEMPNWANQFPLVMGDTYRHGGVCKKPCESLNLATHIGDSLQDVLDNRSIVADHLGVSPDRITCGNQVHGLNAVRITEDLIGAGAMSSDTAIPDCDAVYTDIPNVPLFLFTADCVPVGIYDPVHHVVATV
;
A
#
# COMPACT_ATOMS: atom_id res chain seq x y z
N MET A 1 10.91 -5.62 10.77
CA MET A 1 9.50 -5.19 10.92
C MET A 1 8.89 -5.30 9.54
N ASP A 2 7.86 -6.10 9.38
CA ASP A 2 7.23 -6.29 8.07
C ASP A 2 6.13 -5.24 7.91
N ILE A 3 6.10 -4.55 6.78
CA ILE A 3 5.19 -3.44 6.56
C ILE A 3 4.27 -3.77 5.40
N THR A 4 2.98 -3.79 5.66
CA THR A 4 1.93 -3.87 4.66
C THR A 4 1.01 -2.68 4.85
N VAL A 5 0.79 -1.90 3.81
CA VAL A 5 -0.12 -0.76 3.83
C VAL A 5 -1.25 -1.02 2.85
N VAL A 6 -2.46 -0.88 3.31
CA VAL A 6 -3.66 -0.96 2.51
C VAL A 6 -4.32 0.41 2.48
N ASN A 7 -4.63 0.92 1.31
CA ASN A 7 -5.33 2.19 1.16
C ASN A 7 -6.83 1.94 1.04
N VAL A 8 -7.60 2.48 1.98
CA VAL A 8 -9.07 2.47 1.93
C VAL A 8 -9.58 3.88 1.67
N ASN A 9 -10.32 4.04 0.59
CA ASN A 9 -10.97 5.31 0.28
C ASN A 9 -12.31 5.41 1.02
N THR A 10 -12.29 5.88 2.28
CA THR A 10 -13.50 6.08 3.08
C THR A 10 -14.00 7.53 3.01
N ASN A 11 -15.30 7.75 3.18
CA ASN A 11 -15.92 9.09 3.25
C ASN A 11 -15.77 9.74 4.63
N ASP A 12 -14.67 9.48 5.32
CA ASP A 12 -14.42 9.98 6.67
C ASP A 12 -13.68 11.32 6.62
N ASP A 13 -14.19 12.34 7.31
CA ASP A 13 -13.61 13.69 7.40
C ASP A 13 -12.40 13.79 8.38
N ARG A 14 -11.88 12.66 8.85
CA ARG A 14 -10.71 12.64 9.74
C ARG A 14 -9.44 13.13 9.02
N LYS A 15 -8.54 13.72 9.79
CA LYS A 15 -7.17 14.00 9.34
C LYS A 15 -6.47 12.70 8.98
N TRP A 16 -5.34 12.80 8.28
CA TRP A 16 -4.49 11.66 7.97
C TRP A 16 -4.45 10.70 9.16
N SER A 17 -4.79 9.47 8.93
CA SER A 17 -4.77 8.42 9.93
C SER A 17 -4.44 7.07 9.27
N PHE A 18 -3.74 6.27 10.03
CA PHE A 18 -3.42 4.89 9.70
C PHE A 18 -3.97 4.01 10.81
N GLU A 19 -4.90 3.13 10.49
CA GLU A 19 -5.49 2.21 11.46
C GLU A 19 -4.85 0.83 11.37
N MET A 20 -4.22 0.42 12.46
CA MET A 20 -3.71 -0.94 12.62
C MET A 20 -4.73 -1.80 13.37
N PRO A 21 -4.99 -3.04 12.93
CA PRO A 21 -5.79 -3.96 13.70
C PRO A 21 -5.07 -4.32 15.02
N ASN A 22 -5.83 -4.41 16.11
CA ASN A 22 -5.28 -4.63 17.47
C ASN A 22 -4.36 -5.86 17.57
N TRP A 23 -4.63 -6.90 16.80
CA TRP A 23 -3.83 -8.12 16.80
C TRP A 23 -2.43 -7.91 16.20
N ALA A 24 -2.27 -6.97 15.27
CA ALA A 24 -0.98 -6.70 14.62
C ALA A 24 0.09 -6.23 15.63
N ASN A 25 -0.33 -5.52 16.68
CA ASN A 25 0.58 -5.04 17.74
C ASN A 25 1.26 -6.17 18.53
N GLN A 26 0.83 -7.42 18.38
CA GLN A 26 1.42 -8.58 19.05
C GLN A 26 2.61 -9.17 18.27
N PHE A 27 2.86 -8.66 17.08
CA PHE A 27 3.89 -9.15 16.16
C PHE A 27 4.84 -8.01 15.73
N PRO A 28 6.04 -8.31 15.25
CA PRO A 28 6.95 -7.33 14.64
C PRO A 28 6.44 -6.91 13.24
N LEU A 29 5.22 -6.45 13.16
CA LEU A 29 4.46 -6.20 11.95
C LEU A 29 3.84 -4.80 12.00
N VAL A 30 3.90 -4.09 10.89
CA VAL A 30 3.04 -2.93 10.64
C VAL A 30 2.09 -3.30 9.51
N MET A 31 0.80 -3.31 9.79
CA MET A 31 -0.25 -3.62 8.81
C MET A 31 -1.47 -2.77 9.14
N GLY A 32 -2.05 -2.13 8.15
CA GLY A 32 -3.24 -1.31 8.40
C GLY A 32 -3.68 -0.52 7.17
N ASP A 33 -4.68 0.30 7.38
CA ASP A 33 -5.36 1.06 6.35
C ASP A 33 -5.11 2.56 6.52
N THR A 34 -4.94 3.26 5.40
CA THR A 34 -4.98 4.72 5.38
C THR A 34 -6.39 5.19 4.99
N TYR A 35 -6.78 6.34 5.53
CA TYR A 35 -7.98 7.04 5.05
C TYR A 35 -7.61 8.01 3.91
N ARG A 36 -8.64 8.54 3.25
CA ARG A 36 -8.47 9.41 2.08
C ARG A 36 -7.94 10.82 2.38
N HIS A 37 -7.86 11.22 3.64
CA HIS A 37 -7.52 12.60 4.05
C HIS A 37 -6.06 12.73 4.50
N GLY A 38 -5.54 13.96 4.47
CA GLY A 38 -4.19 14.29 4.97
C GLY A 38 -3.11 14.33 3.90
N GLY A 39 -3.49 14.26 2.62
CA GLY A 39 -2.59 14.39 1.49
C GLY A 39 -2.73 15.73 0.74
N VAL A 40 -2.13 15.79 -0.45
CA VAL A 40 -2.02 17.01 -1.27
C VAL A 40 -2.85 16.99 -2.55
N CYS A 41 -3.38 15.83 -2.97
CA CYS A 41 -4.21 15.69 -4.16
C CYS A 41 -5.48 16.55 -4.08
N LYS A 42 -5.89 17.08 -5.24
CA LYS A 42 -7.07 17.93 -5.40
C LYS A 42 -8.28 17.12 -5.88
N LYS A 43 -9.44 17.78 -5.96
CA LYS A 43 -10.65 17.17 -6.53
C LYS A 43 -10.40 16.61 -7.93
N PRO A 44 -10.93 15.42 -8.25
CA PRO A 44 -11.84 14.59 -7.45
C PRO A 44 -11.16 13.64 -6.44
N CYS A 45 -9.85 13.55 -6.42
CA CYS A 45 -9.07 12.56 -5.65
C CYS A 45 -8.61 13.05 -4.28
N GLU A 46 -9.22 14.12 -3.76
CA GLU A 46 -8.81 14.74 -2.48
C GLU A 46 -8.93 13.80 -1.29
N SER A 47 -7.87 13.69 -0.50
CA SER A 47 -6.57 14.33 -0.67
C SER A 47 -5.39 13.34 -0.65
N LEU A 48 -5.52 12.18 -0.01
CA LEU A 48 -4.47 11.16 0.13
C LEU A 48 -4.64 10.03 -0.90
N ASN A 49 -4.75 10.39 -2.19
CA ASN A 49 -4.70 9.37 -3.23
C ASN A 49 -3.26 8.82 -3.35
N LEU A 50 -3.12 7.50 -3.33
CA LEU A 50 -1.84 6.80 -3.46
C LEU A 50 -1.74 6.01 -4.78
N ALA A 51 -2.83 5.95 -5.56
CA ALA A 51 -2.90 5.20 -6.81
C ALA A 51 -2.44 6.06 -8.00
N THR A 52 -1.45 5.58 -8.77
CA THR A 52 -0.87 6.30 -9.90
C THR A 52 -1.61 6.07 -11.22
N HIS A 53 -2.62 5.19 -11.26
CA HIS A 53 -3.30 4.75 -12.49
C HIS A 53 -4.70 5.36 -12.68
N ILE A 54 -5.17 6.22 -11.78
CA ILE A 54 -6.55 6.75 -11.84
C ILE A 54 -6.65 8.15 -12.46
N GLY A 55 -5.58 8.64 -13.10
CA GLY A 55 -5.60 9.90 -13.85
C GLY A 55 -5.39 11.15 -13.01
N ASP A 56 -4.87 11.03 -11.79
CA ASP A 56 -4.48 12.15 -10.93
C ASP A 56 -3.07 12.68 -11.29
N SER A 57 -2.70 13.81 -10.69
CA SER A 57 -1.35 14.36 -10.79
C SER A 57 -0.33 13.38 -10.23
N LEU A 58 0.56 12.85 -11.08
CA LEU A 58 1.59 11.90 -10.64
C LEU A 58 2.43 12.48 -9.50
N GLN A 59 2.82 13.77 -9.59
CA GLN A 59 3.62 14.41 -8.55
C GLN A 59 2.88 14.43 -7.21
N ASP A 60 1.60 14.81 -7.21
CA ASP A 60 0.79 14.86 -5.98
C ASP A 60 0.64 13.45 -5.36
N VAL A 61 0.50 12.42 -6.18
CA VAL A 61 0.46 11.02 -5.71
C VAL A 61 1.81 10.59 -5.11
N LEU A 62 2.93 10.96 -5.73
CA LEU A 62 4.26 10.66 -5.19
C LEU A 62 4.54 11.43 -3.88
N ASP A 63 4.07 12.66 -3.78
CA ASP A 63 4.14 13.42 -2.52
C ASP A 63 3.32 12.74 -1.43
N ASN A 64 2.13 12.25 -1.74
CA ASN A 64 1.31 11.46 -0.82
C ASN A 64 1.99 10.16 -0.38
N ARG A 65 2.60 9.43 -1.33
CA ARG A 65 3.37 8.22 -1.01
C ARG A 65 4.55 8.52 -0.09
N SER A 66 5.22 9.66 -0.29
CA SER A 66 6.28 10.12 0.60
C SER A 66 5.77 10.42 2.00
N ILE A 67 4.62 11.09 2.13
CA ILE A 67 3.98 11.34 3.44
C ILE A 67 3.74 10.01 4.19
N VAL A 68 3.17 9.01 3.52
CA VAL A 68 2.90 7.71 4.13
C VAL A 68 4.19 6.97 4.46
N ALA A 69 5.16 6.95 3.54
CA ALA A 69 6.45 6.29 3.72
C ALA A 69 7.24 6.88 4.90
N ASP A 70 7.31 8.21 5.00
CA ASP A 70 7.95 8.91 6.11
C ASP A 70 7.32 8.54 7.46
N HIS A 71 5.99 8.45 7.50
CA HIS A 71 5.27 8.07 8.71
C HIS A 71 5.53 6.61 9.12
N LEU A 72 5.66 5.73 8.14
CA LEU A 72 5.97 4.32 8.37
C LEU A 72 7.47 4.05 8.59
N GLY A 73 8.32 5.06 8.38
CA GLY A 73 9.78 4.94 8.52
C GLY A 73 10.42 4.09 7.42
N VAL A 74 9.86 4.13 6.21
CA VAL A 74 10.36 3.41 5.02
C VAL A 74 10.71 4.37 3.90
N SER A 75 11.52 3.90 2.94
CA SER A 75 11.83 4.68 1.75
C SER A 75 10.70 4.53 0.70
N PRO A 76 10.18 5.64 0.12
CA PRO A 76 9.07 5.58 -0.83
C PRO A 76 9.41 4.82 -2.12
N ASP A 77 10.67 4.74 -2.51
CA ASP A 77 11.14 3.97 -3.68
C ASP A 77 11.08 2.44 -3.46
N ARG A 78 10.90 1.98 -2.22
CA ARG A 78 10.73 0.56 -1.89
C ARG A 78 9.26 0.12 -1.87
N ILE A 79 8.29 1.04 -1.98
CA ILE A 79 6.88 0.70 -2.09
C ILE A 79 6.69 -0.27 -3.25
N THR A 80 6.05 -1.42 -2.98
CA THR A 80 5.87 -2.48 -3.96
C THR A 80 4.38 -2.77 -4.12
N CYS A 81 3.90 -2.72 -5.35
CA CYS A 81 2.49 -2.93 -5.66
C CYS A 81 2.26 -3.60 -7.02
N GLY A 82 1.12 -4.25 -7.16
CA GLY A 82 0.63 -4.82 -8.40
C GLY A 82 -0.19 -3.83 -9.22
N ASN A 83 -0.28 -4.11 -10.51
CA ASN A 83 -1.29 -3.54 -11.40
C ASN A 83 -2.56 -4.39 -11.25
N GLN A 84 -3.49 -3.92 -10.39
CA GLN A 84 -4.70 -4.63 -10.02
C GLN A 84 -5.69 -4.67 -11.19
N VAL A 85 -6.18 -5.86 -11.50
CA VAL A 85 -7.10 -6.12 -12.64
C VAL A 85 -8.38 -6.83 -12.20
N HIS A 86 -8.63 -6.94 -10.89
CA HIS A 86 -9.70 -7.73 -10.26
C HIS A 86 -9.61 -9.21 -10.64
N GLY A 87 -8.39 -9.72 -10.67
CA GLY A 87 -8.05 -11.11 -10.99
C GLY A 87 -7.79 -11.96 -9.76
N LEU A 88 -7.05 -13.04 -9.95
CA LEU A 88 -6.73 -14.03 -8.90
C LEU A 88 -5.22 -14.24 -8.73
N ASN A 89 -4.40 -13.44 -9.42
CA ASN A 89 -2.95 -13.64 -9.40
C ASN A 89 -2.34 -13.06 -8.13
N ALA A 90 -1.58 -13.91 -7.43
CA ALA A 90 -0.78 -13.54 -6.28
C ALA A 90 0.71 -13.71 -6.63
N VAL A 91 1.51 -12.69 -6.37
CA VAL A 91 2.94 -12.69 -6.70
C VAL A 91 3.79 -12.59 -5.42
N ARG A 92 4.77 -13.50 -5.30
CA ARG A 92 5.79 -13.40 -4.26
C ARG A 92 6.78 -12.32 -4.63
N ILE A 93 6.97 -11.36 -3.74
CA ILE A 93 7.97 -10.32 -3.91
C ILE A 93 9.33 -10.86 -3.51
N THR A 94 10.23 -10.84 -4.47
CA THR A 94 11.65 -11.16 -4.34
C THR A 94 12.48 -9.88 -4.42
N GLU A 95 13.76 -9.92 -4.11
CA GLU A 95 14.63 -8.74 -4.04
C GLU A 95 14.60 -7.88 -5.32
N ASP A 96 14.47 -8.52 -6.48
CA ASP A 96 14.41 -7.86 -7.79
C ASP A 96 13.08 -7.17 -8.10
N LEU A 97 12.02 -7.49 -7.36
CA LEU A 97 10.70 -6.88 -7.48
C LEU A 97 10.44 -5.75 -6.47
N ILE A 98 11.34 -5.56 -5.51
CA ILE A 98 11.18 -4.49 -4.53
C ILE A 98 11.19 -3.14 -5.23
N GLY A 99 10.19 -2.31 -4.94
CA GLY A 99 10.00 -1.00 -5.57
C GLY A 99 9.22 -1.03 -6.88
N ALA A 100 8.75 -2.21 -7.33
CA ALA A 100 7.86 -2.30 -8.49
C ALA A 100 6.58 -1.50 -8.25
N GLY A 101 6.29 -0.56 -9.16
CA GLY A 101 5.14 0.35 -9.04
C GLY A 101 5.33 1.52 -8.06
N ALA A 102 6.50 1.67 -7.43
CA ALA A 102 6.76 2.76 -6.47
C ALA A 102 6.55 4.15 -7.06
N MET A 103 7.08 4.39 -8.26
CA MET A 103 7.13 5.70 -8.89
C MET A 103 6.18 5.85 -10.08
N SER A 104 5.70 4.76 -10.65
CA SER A 104 4.80 4.75 -11.81
C SER A 104 4.04 3.43 -11.91
N SER A 105 2.79 3.49 -12.37
CA SER A 105 2.01 2.28 -12.72
C SER A 105 2.67 1.44 -13.81
N ASP A 106 3.47 2.04 -14.68
CA ASP A 106 4.14 1.32 -15.77
C ASP A 106 5.19 0.31 -15.27
N THR A 107 5.67 0.48 -14.05
CA THR A 107 6.62 -0.42 -13.39
C THR A 107 5.98 -1.34 -12.36
N ALA A 108 4.66 -1.26 -12.18
CA ALA A 108 3.94 -2.15 -11.28
C ALA A 108 3.94 -3.60 -11.79
N ILE A 109 3.81 -4.55 -10.88
CA ILE A 109 3.78 -5.97 -11.25
C ILE A 109 2.52 -6.22 -12.08
N PRO A 110 2.63 -6.72 -13.32
CA PRO A 110 1.49 -6.84 -14.22
C PRO A 110 0.48 -7.89 -13.72
N ASP A 111 -0.81 -7.61 -13.98
CA ASP A 111 -1.94 -8.53 -13.70
C ASP A 111 -1.91 -9.14 -12.29
N CYS A 112 -1.67 -8.31 -11.28
CA CYS A 112 -1.40 -8.76 -9.91
C CYS A 112 -2.33 -8.07 -8.92
N ASP A 113 -3.17 -8.84 -8.25
CA ASP A 113 -4.16 -8.38 -7.28
C ASP A 113 -3.81 -8.76 -5.83
N ALA A 114 -2.77 -9.56 -5.65
CA ALA A 114 -2.22 -9.90 -4.34
C ALA A 114 -0.69 -9.95 -4.39
N VAL A 115 -0.05 -9.43 -3.37
CA VAL A 115 1.41 -9.50 -3.21
C VAL A 115 1.76 -10.02 -1.82
N TYR A 116 2.83 -10.82 -1.74
CA TYR A 116 3.30 -11.35 -0.45
C TYR A 116 4.81 -11.48 -0.42
N THR A 117 5.38 -11.40 0.78
CA THR A 117 6.83 -11.51 0.99
C THR A 117 7.18 -12.03 2.39
N ASP A 118 8.34 -12.64 2.50
CA ASP A 118 9.05 -12.96 3.74
C ASP A 118 10.29 -12.06 3.95
N ILE A 119 10.50 -11.09 3.04
CA ILE A 119 11.62 -10.14 3.15
C ILE A 119 11.21 -8.99 4.08
N PRO A 120 11.98 -8.71 5.14
CA PRO A 120 11.64 -7.64 6.08
C PRO A 120 11.82 -6.25 5.46
N ASN A 121 11.05 -5.29 5.95
CA ASN A 121 11.07 -3.88 5.54
C ASN A 121 10.76 -3.63 4.05
N VAL A 122 9.91 -4.48 3.47
CA VAL A 122 9.34 -4.28 2.15
C VAL A 122 7.90 -3.80 2.32
N PRO A 123 7.59 -2.53 2.01
CA PRO A 123 6.23 -2.02 2.09
C PRO A 123 5.41 -2.53 0.89
N LEU A 124 4.42 -3.36 1.17
CA LEU A 124 3.45 -3.84 0.18
C LEU A 124 2.22 -2.93 0.20
N PHE A 125 1.89 -2.35 -0.95
CA PHE A 125 0.73 -1.49 -1.10
C PHE A 125 -0.34 -2.15 -1.97
N LEU A 126 -1.58 -2.04 -1.51
CA LEU A 126 -2.79 -2.35 -2.26
C LEU A 126 -3.67 -1.10 -2.30
N PHE A 127 -4.28 -0.82 -3.45
CA PHE A 127 -5.12 0.37 -3.63
C PHE A 127 -6.58 -0.05 -3.78
N THR A 128 -7.43 0.44 -2.91
CA THR A 128 -8.87 0.16 -2.93
C THR A 128 -9.68 1.45 -2.87
N ALA A 129 -10.86 1.43 -3.44
CA ALA A 129 -11.89 2.45 -3.27
C ALA A 129 -13.10 1.83 -2.57
N ASP A 130 -13.74 0.86 -3.21
CA ASP A 130 -14.95 0.18 -2.73
C ASP A 130 -14.69 -1.28 -2.33
N CYS A 131 -13.57 -1.85 -2.77
CA CYS A 131 -13.17 -3.22 -2.42
C CYS A 131 -12.73 -3.31 -0.97
N VAL A 132 -12.93 -4.48 -0.36
CA VAL A 132 -12.45 -4.77 0.99
C VAL A 132 -11.01 -5.25 0.92
N PRO A 133 -10.05 -4.52 1.47
CA PRO A 133 -8.67 -4.97 1.55
C PRO A 133 -8.51 -6.07 2.59
N VAL A 134 -7.64 -7.03 2.33
CA VAL A 134 -7.33 -8.11 3.27
C VAL A 134 -5.82 -8.17 3.50
N GLY A 135 -5.41 -7.94 4.75
CA GLY A 135 -4.04 -8.16 5.19
C GLY A 135 -3.91 -9.54 5.86
N ILE A 136 -2.88 -10.29 5.52
CA ILE A 136 -2.61 -11.63 6.05
C ILE A 136 -1.19 -11.68 6.61
N TYR A 137 -1.02 -12.29 7.76
CA TYR A 137 0.28 -12.55 8.36
C TYR A 137 0.41 -13.97 8.86
N ASP A 138 1.48 -14.66 8.44
CA ASP A 138 1.88 -15.96 8.96
C ASP A 138 3.03 -15.76 9.97
N PRO A 139 2.77 -15.93 11.28
CA PRO A 139 3.79 -15.72 12.31
C PRO A 139 4.82 -16.86 12.39
N VAL A 140 4.58 -17.98 11.73
CA VAL A 140 5.50 -19.14 11.73
C VAL A 140 6.59 -18.96 10.66
N HIS A 141 6.18 -18.53 9.46
CA HIS A 141 7.09 -18.34 8.33
C HIS A 141 7.46 -16.87 8.12
N HIS A 142 6.92 -15.96 8.94
CA HIS A 142 7.12 -14.51 8.84
C HIS A 142 6.76 -13.96 7.45
N VAL A 143 5.67 -14.46 6.87
CA VAL A 143 5.16 -14.01 5.58
C VAL A 143 4.03 -13.03 5.79
N VAL A 144 4.09 -11.91 5.09
CA VAL A 144 3.02 -10.92 5.03
C VAL A 144 2.44 -10.86 3.62
N ALA A 145 1.13 -10.68 3.52
CA ALA A 145 0.44 -10.52 2.25
C ALA A 145 -0.63 -9.43 2.31
N THR A 146 -0.94 -8.86 1.16
CA THR A 146 -2.11 -8.01 0.95
C THR A 146 -2.84 -8.40 -0.32
N VAL A 147 -4.19 -8.45 -0.23
CA VAL A 147 -5.09 -8.91 -1.29
C VAL A 147 -6.26 -7.95 -1.44
#